data_4596e6885a56469e3b16c776b4dd89ac
#
_entry.id   4596e6885a56469e3b16c776b4dd89ac
#
_cell.length_a   1.000
_cell.length_b   1.000
_cell.length_c   1.000
_cell.angle_alpha   90.00
_cell.angle_beta   90.00
_cell.angle_gamma   90.00
#
_symmetry.space_group_name_H-M   'P 1'
#
loop_
_entity.id
_entity.type
_entity.pdbx_description
1 polymer ?
#
loop_
_entity_poly.entity_id
_entity_poly.type
_entity_poly.pdbx_seq_one_letter_code
_entity_poly.pdbx_strand_id
1 'polypeptide(L)'
;MPEAGFEYACDAASLPDGGREVCEIGNELVLIIRIGEQYFCLSDVCTHDGGPLSDGELVDHQITCPRHGARFDLRTGAALCMPATQPTRVHECLVEAGKIYVKLSAL
;
A
#
# COMPACT_ATOMS: atom_id res chain seq x y z
N MET A 1 14.69 16.09 -7.24
CA MET A 1 13.44 15.84 -7.99
C MET A 1 13.28 14.34 -8.20
N PRO A 2 12.12 13.77 -7.91
CA PRO A 2 11.90 12.37 -8.22
C PRO A 2 11.87 12.13 -9.73
N GLU A 3 12.11 10.89 -10.11
CA GLU A 3 12.07 10.49 -11.51
C GLU A 3 10.66 10.68 -12.11
N ALA A 4 10.60 10.72 -13.42
CA ALA A 4 9.32 10.83 -14.13
C ALA A 4 8.39 9.65 -13.75
N GLY A 5 7.12 9.93 -13.61
CA GLY A 5 6.12 8.94 -13.25
C GLY A 5 5.84 8.87 -11.75
N PHE A 6 6.68 9.50 -10.92
CA PHE A 6 6.41 9.59 -9.48
C PHE A 6 5.57 10.82 -9.19
N GLU A 7 4.54 10.63 -8.37
CA GLU A 7 3.67 11.71 -7.94
C GLU A 7 3.72 11.84 -6.41
N TYR A 8 3.64 13.08 -5.93
CA TYR A 8 3.60 13.35 -4.49
C TYR A 8 2.34 12.72 -3.89
N ALA A 9 2.51 11.98 -2.80
CA ALA A 9 1.40 11.35 -2.09
C ALA A 9 1.13 12.03 -0.76
N CYS A 10 2.13 12.07 0.13
CA CYS A 10 1.99 12.65 1.45
C CYS A 10 3.37 12.91 2.04
N ASP A 11 3.39 13.63 3.17
CA ASP A 11 4.63 13.86 3.89
C ASP A 11 4.99 12.64 4.73
N ALA A 12 6.28 12.32 4.78
CA ALA A 12 6.76 11.20 5.59
C ALA A 12 6.46 11.42 7.08
N ALA A 13 6.44 12.68 7.51
CA ALA A 13 6.17 13.03 8.91
C ALA A 13 4.73 12.69 9.33
N SER A 14 3.82 12.51 8.37
CA SER A 14 2.43 12.15 8.71
C SER A 14 2.27 10.66 8.99
N LEU A 15 3.33 9.86 8.77
CA LEU A 15 3.28 8.41 8.98
C LEU A 15 4.23 7.99 10.09
N PRO A 16 3.73 7.71 11.30
CA PRO A 16 4.56 7.07 12.32
C PRO A 16 4.82 5.62 11.97
N ASP A 17 5.76 4.98 12.68
CA ASP A 17 6.02 3.56 12.50
C ASP A 17 4.72 2.76 12.72
N GLY A 18 4.40 1.90 11.77
CA GLY A 18 3.13 1.17 11.78
C GLY A 18 1.95 1.97 11.27
N GLY A 19 2.17 3.23 10.89
CA GLY A 19 1.11 4.10 10.38
C GLY A 19 0.79 3.79 8.92
N ARG A 20 -0.37 4.26 8.52
CA ARG A 20 -0.83 4.08 7.14
C ARG A 20 -1.64 5.28 6.70
N GLU A 21 -1.69 5.52 5.39
CA GLU A 21 -2.48 6.60 4.82
C GLU A 21 -2.98 6.21 3.44
N VAL A 22 -4.23 6.54 3.16
CA VAL A 22 -4.83 6.32 1.84
C VAL A 22 -4.67 7.60 1.04
N CYS A 23 -4.13 7.48 -0.16
CA CYS A 23 -3.92 8.61 -1.06
C CYS A 23 -4.49 8.29 -2.42
N GLU A 24 -4.92 9.34 -3.14
CA GLU A 24 -5.35 9.18 -4.53
C GLU A 24 -4.18 9.55 -5.43
N ILE A 25 -3.76 8.60 -6.26
CA ILE A 25 -2.69 8.79 -7.24
C ILE A 25 -3.28 8.48 -8.61
N GLY A 26 -3.25 9.45 -9.50
CA GLY A 26 -3.99 9.29 -10.74
C GLY A 26 -5.48 9.16 -10.42
N ASN A 27 -6.09 8.08 -10.84
CA ASN A 27 -7.49 7.78 -10.52
C ASN A 27 -7.61 6.55 -9.62
N GLU A 28 -6.53 6.22 -8.89
CA GLU A 28 -6.52 5.06 -8.01
C GLU A 28 -6.32 5.45 -6.56
N LEU A 29 -6.99 4.74 -5.67
CA LEU A 29 -6.71 4.84 -4.23
C LEU A 29 -5.58 3.87 -3.91
N VAL A 30 -4.54 4.39 -3.28
CA VAL A 30 -3.40 3.59 -2.84
C VAL A 30 -3.26 3.69 -1.33
N LEU A 31 -2.73 2.64 -0.74
CA LEU A 31 -2.47 2.56 0.68
C LEU A 31 -0.97 2.60 0.91
N ILE A 32 -0.51 3.60 1.66
CA ILE A 32 0.90 3.73 2.00
C ILE A 32 1.07 3.30 3.45
N ILE A 33 2.03 2.42 3.70
CA ILE A 33 2.28 1.85 5.02
C ILE A 33 3.74 2.02 5.35
N ARG A 34 4.02 2.47 6.58
CA ARG A 34 5.38 2.57 7.09
C ARG A 34 5.64 1.48 8.11
N ILE A 35 6.75 0.76 7.92
CA ILE A 35 7.24 -0.19 8.92
C ILE A 35 8.73 0.11 9.15
N GLY A 36 9.07 0.64 10.32
CA GLY A 36 10.41 1.10 10.61
C GLY A 36 10.84 2.19 9.65
N GLU A 37 11.88 1.95 8.87
CA GLU A 37 12.36 2.89 7.87
C GLU A 37 11.93 2.50 6.47
N GLN A 38 11.06 1.50 6.34
CA GLN A 38 10.57 1.02 5.06
C GLN A 38 9.16 1.55 4.81
N TYR A 39 8.90 1.86 3.55
CA TYR A 39 7.60 2.34 3.09
C TYR A 39 7.09 1.42 2.00
N PHE A 40 5.83 1.06 2.10
CA PHE A 40 5.17 0.17 1.14
C PHE A 40 3.95 0.86 0.58
N CYS A 41 3.67 0.64 -0.69
CA CYS A 41 2.48 1.18 -1.34
C CYS A 41 1.80 0.08 -2.14
N LEU A 42 0.51 -0.09 -1.90
CA LEU A 42 -0.27 -1.03 -2.70
C LEU A 42 -1.64 -0.43 -2.99
N SER A 43 -2.34 -1.02 -3.94
CA SER A 43 -3.70 -0.60 -4.22
C SER A 43 -4.57 -0.88 -3.01
N ASP A 44 -5.44 0.07 -2.65
CA ASP A 44 -6.31 -0.08 -1.48
C ASP A 44 -7.52 -0.93 -1.84
N VAL A 45 -7.25 -2.16 -2.27
CA VAL A 45 -8.27 -3.08 -2.78
C VAL A 45 -7.98 -4.49 -2.33
N CYS A 46 -8.96 -5.10 -1.67
CA CYS A 46 -8.95 -6.53 -1.43
C CYS A 46 -9.46 -7.22 -2.70
N THR A 47 -8.63 -8.06 -3.31
CA THR A 47 -8.99 -8.69 -4.59
C THR A 47 -10.13 -9.71 -4.47
N HIS A 48 -10.46 -10.13 -3.25
CA HIS A 48 -11.58 -11.03 -3.00
C HIS A 48 -12.93 -10.33 -3.24
N ASP A 49 -13.10 -9.13 -2.68
CA ASP A 49 -14.41 -8.45 -2.71
C ASP A 49 -14.37 -7.00 -3.18
N GLY A 50 -13.20 -6.50 -3.56
CA GLY A 50 -13.04 -5.13 -4.05
C GLY A 50 -13.06 -4.04 -2.98
N GLY A 51 -13.24 -4.39 -1.72
CA GLY A 51 -13.26 -3.41 -0.65
C GLY A 51 -11.88 -2.96 -0.21
N PRO A 52 -11.79 -1.90 0.61
CA PRO A 52 -10.51 -1.33 1.01
C PRO A 52 -9.75 -2.24 2.00
N LEU A 53 -8.43 -2.17 1.95
CA LEU A 53 -7.54 -2.86 2.88
C LEU A 53 -7.10 -1.96 4.03
N SER A 54 -7.38 -0.67 3.94
CA SER A 54 -6.82 0.34 4.84
C SER A 54 -7.14 0.15 6.31
N ASP A 55 -8.25 -0.48 6.65
CA ASP A 55 -8.63 -0.78 8.03
C ASP A 55 -8.13 -2.13 8.52
N GLY A 56 -7.36 -2.84 7.69
CA GLY A 56 -6.88 -4.17 8.01
C GLY A 56 -5.79 -4.17 9.06
N GLU A 57 -5.65 -5.29 9.75
CA GLU A 57 -4.60 -5.46 10.73
C GLU A 57 -3.25 -5.72 10.04
N LEU A 58 -2.20 -5.06 10.56
CA LEU A 58 -0.85 -5.27 10.10
C LEU A 58 -0.15 -6.24 11.05
N VAL A 59 0.35 -7.35 10.50
CA VAL A 59 1.16 -8.31 11.26
C VAL A 59 2.37 -8.64 10.40
N ASP A 60 3.56 -8.37 10.93
CA ASP A 60 4.81 -8.48 10.18
C ASP A 60 4.70 -7.63 8.90
N HIS A 61 4.94 -8.20 7.73
CA HIS A 61 4.83 -7.49 6.45
C HIS A 61 3.58 -7.93 5.70
N GLN A 62 2.47 -8.13 6.43
CA GLN A 62 1.20 -8.56 5.86
C GLN A 62 0.07 -7.66 6.32
N ILE A 63 -0.90 -7.44 5.44
CA ILE A 63 -2.13 -6.75 5.80
C ILE A 63 -3.31 -7.72 5.62
N THR A 64 -4.20 -7.72 6.61
CA THR A 64 -5.36 -8.61 6.63
C THR A 64 -6.61 -7.83 6.27
N CYS A 65 -7.35 -8.29 5.25
CA CYS A 65 -8.63 -7.71 4.91
C CYS A 65 -9.60 -7.88 6.10
N PRO A 66 -10.20 -6.78 6.60
CA PRO A 66 -11.00 -6.87 7.82
C PRO A 66 -12.30 -7.64 7.67
N ARG A 67 -12.77 -7.87 6.45
CA ARG A 67 -14.08 -8.50 6.25
C ARG A 67 -14.04 -10.03 6.31
N HIS A 68 -13.04 -10.65 5.66
CA HIS A 68 -13.01 -12.12 5.57
C HIS A 68 -11.63 -12.72 5.86
N GLY A 69 -10.69 -11.90 6.33
CA GLY A 69 -9.38 -12.41 6.76
C GLY A 69 -8.38 -12.73 5.67
N ALA A 70 -8.64 -12.31 4.43
CA ALA A 70 -7.65 -12.46 3.36
C ALA A 70 -6.39 -11.66 3.71
N ARG A 71 -5.21 -12.25 3.45
CA ARG A 71 -3.94 -11.61 3.77
C ARG A 71 -3.12 -11.36 2.52
N PHE A 72 -2.43 -10.23 2.51
CA PHE A 72 -1.60 -9.85 1.38
C PHE A 72 -0.22 -9.44 1.87
N ASP A 73 0.80 -9.88 1.13
CA ASP A 73 2.19 -9.51 1.42
C ASP A 73 2.43 -8.07 0.96
N LEU A 74 2.95 -7.22 1.85
CA LEU A 74 3.19 -5.81 1.53
C LEU A 74 4.28 -5.61 0.49
N ARG A 75 5.21 -6.55 0.38
CA ARG A 75 6.34 -6.41 -0.53
C ARG A 75 6.01 -6.82 -1.95
N THR A 76 5.15 -7.79 -2.12
CA THR A 76 4.85 -8.39 -3.42
C THR A 76 3.39 -8.25 -3.85
N GLY A 77 2.49 -8.01 -2.89
CA GLY A 77 1.05 -8.01 -3.14
C GLY A 77 0.45 -9.39 -3.20
N ALA A 78 1.23 -10.43 -2.99
CA ALA A 78 0.75 -11.80 -3.11
C ALA A 78 -0.38 -12.09 -2.14
N ALA A 79 -1.40 -12.80 -2.60
CA ALA A 79 -2.46 -13.30 -1.74
C ALA A 79 -1.90 -14.49 -0.95
N LEU A 80 -1.86 -14.37 0.36
CA LEU A 80 -1.21 -15.35 1.24
C LEU A 80 -2.16 -16.38 1.81
N CYS A 81 -3.45 -16.11 1.79
CA CYS A 81 -4.44 -17.07 2.26
C CYS A 81 -5.82 -16.78 1.68
N MET A 82 -6.64 -17.79 1.69
CA MET A 82 -8.03 -17.65 1.29
C MET A 82 -8.75 -16.65 2.19
N PRO A 83 -9.80 -15.98 1.71
CA PRO A 83 -10.48 -16.24 0.44
C PRO A 83 -9.87 -15.54 -0.78
N ALA A 84 -8.82 -14.73 -0.64
CA ALA A 84 -8.19 -14.09 -1.79
C ALA A 84 -7.27 -15.08 -2.52
N THR A 85 -7.39 -15.14 -3.84
CA THR A 85 -6.55 -15.99 -4.68
C THR A 85 -5.73 -15.20 -5.68
N GLN A 86 -6.03 -13.89 -5.83
CA GLN A 86 -5.32 -13.00 -6.74
C GLN A 86 -4.50 -11.99 -5.97
N PRO A 87 -3.30 -11.65 -6.46
CA PRO A 87 -2.49 -10.64 -5.78
C PRO A 87 -3.13 -9.25 -5.91
N THR A 88 -2.87 -8.39 -4.93
CA THR A 88 -3.15 -6.98 -5.10
C THR A 88 -1.93 -6.31 -5.74
N ARG A 89 -2.12 -5.14 -6.35
CA ARG A 89 -1.02 -4.45 -7.01
C ARG A 89 -0.16 -3.73 -6.00
N VAL A 90 1.17 -3.85 -6.14
CA VAL A 90 2.11 -3.03 -5.38
C VAL A 90 2.71 -1.98 -6.29
N HIS A 91 3.01 -0.82 -5.72
CA HIS A 91 3.53 0.33 -6.46
C HIS A 91 4.86 0.75 -5.88
N GLU A 92 5.66 1.47 -6.67
CA GLU A 92 6.93 1.98 -6.19
C GLU A 92 6.71 3.16 -5.26
N CYS A 93 7.45 3.18 -4.17
CA CYS A 93 7.37 4.23 -3.16
C CYS A 93 8.76 4.81 -2.93
N LEU A 94 8.88 6.12 -3.04
CA LEU A 94 10.15 6.84 -2.91
C LEU A 94 10.00 7.94 -1.88
N VAL A 95 10.96 8.01 -0.94
CA VAL A 95 11.00 9.10 0.03
C VAL A 95 12.16 10.00 -0.31
N GLU A 96 11.87 11.28 -0.50
CA GLU A 96 12.89 12.27 -0.83
C GLU A 96 12.54 13.60 -0.16
N ALA A 97 13.50 14.18 0.56
CA ALA A 97 13.32 15.45 1.27
C ALA A 97 12.10 15.45 2.19
N GLY A 98 11.84 14.32 2.87
CA GLY A 98 10.74 14.19 3.81
C GLY A 98 9.37 14.00 3.16
N LYS A 99 9.33 13.78 1.87
CA LYS A 99 8.08 13.60 1.12
C LYS A 99 8.02 12.22 0.47
N ILE A 100 6.83 11.65 0.45
CA ILE A 100 6.61 10.33 -0.14
C ILE A 100 6.01 10.50 -1.53
N TYR A 101 6.65 9.87 -2.51
CA TYR A 101 6.20 9.87 -3.90
C TYR A 101 5.87 8.45 -4.31
N VAL A 102 4.87 8.29 -5.15
CA VAL A 102 4.40 6.99 -5.62
C VAL A 102 4.39 6.96 -7.14
N LYS A 103 4.87 5.84 -7.68
CA LYS A 103 4.76 5.56 -9.12
C LYS A 103 3.90 4.33 -9.27
N LEU A 104 2.76 4.49 -9.93
CA LEU A 104 1.83 3.39 -10.14
C LEU A 104 2.46 2.32 -11.04
N SER A 105 2.30 1.07 -10.66
CA SER A 105 2.75 -0.04 -11.48
C SER A 105 1.85 -0.17 -12.71
N ALA A 106 2.39 -0.75 -13.78
CA ALA A 106 1.60 -1.05 -14.96
C ALA A 106 0.55 -2.12 -14.65
N LEU A 107 -0.56 -2.05 -15.35
CA LEU A 107 -1.61 -3.07 -15.25
C LEU A 107 -1.18 -4.39 -15.90
#